data_753c1a0ecb97a4c18d259fa6c8ba8dee
#
_entry.id   753c1a0ecb97a4c18d259fa6c8ba8dee
#
_cell.length_a   1.000
_cell.length_b   1.000
_cell.length_c   1.000
_cell.angle_alpha   90.00
_cell.angle_beta   90.00
_cell.angle_gamma   90.00
#
_symmetry.space_group_name_H-M   'P 1'
#
loop_
_entity.id
_entity.type
_entity.pdbx_description
1 polymer ?
#
loop_
_entity_poly.entity_id
_entity_poly.type
_entity_poly.pdbx_seq_one_letter_code
_entity_poly.pdbx_strand_id
1 'polypeptide(L)'
;MLLLPFRIEPVFVDRVALKGCSIYYGSDTSDLSPDTLHIGWVTQTIQFFAQSEPKPLVSRYLRVADHRIPVLFEATGDLSYDPVATVVYYLSGWQEVHTTATDEHGRFAYEHSIQHELGTADQPTVDWYRHLLAELLRKKGLHLERKEWGGKSWVFCPTHDIDYDKKWRPGIYKRELLDRAVLNSERESVFQRVDRAFEAAKSMFHDEDPFRHAFVRMRDEVARRGWRATYFMKSGGSGLRDVAYSLTDSFVFQQLTELNRNKFEIGHHPSYHSFLSIDKLHSEKATLEAVCGFPIQSHRAHYLRYSHPSSAHQIQASGFSIDSTLGFATRCGFRHATCLPFLLYDPLQDIELGVMEMPLVCMESALFNRMNLNLEQAQLATHDMMETCAQFGGAFIALWHNTLWDESDYPGWGDHFISTLSEAKRMEAEVETLQNAIKSWK
;
A
#
# COMPACT_ATOMS: atom_id res chain seq x y z
N MET A 1 6.37 -6.05 -16.80
CA MET A 1 5.97 -6.29 -15.39
C MET A 1 6.59 -7.55 -14.77
N LEU A 2 6.48 -8.76 -15.37
CA LEU A 2 7.05 -9.99 -14.79
C LEU A 2 8.54 -9.92 -14.46
N LEU A 3 9.34 -9.27 -15.30
CA LEU A 3 10.78 -9.14 -15.15
C LEU A 3 11.23 -7.85 -14.47
N LEU A 4 10.31 -6.97 -14.09
CA LEU A 4 10.59 -5.66 -13.47
C LEU A 4 11.54 -5.72 -12.25
N PRO A 5 11.47 -6.75 -11.36
CA PRO A 5 12.36 -6.84 -10.20
C PRO A 5 13.79 -7.26 -10.53
N PHE A 6 14.08 -7.58 -11.78
CA PHE A 6 15.43 -7.98 -12.23
C PHE A 6 16.07 -6.83 -13.01
N ARG A 7 17.40 -6.79 -13.02
CA ARG A 7 18.18 -5.81 -13.80
C ARG A 7 18.19 -6.20 -15.30
N ILE A 8 16.99 -6.33 -15.87
CA ILE A 8 16.80 -6.73 -17.29
C ILE A 8 15.79 -5.80 -17.90
N GLU A 9 16.13 -5.23 -19.03
CA GLU A 9 15.19 -4.55 -19.91
C GLU A 9 14.69 -5.56 -20.95
N PRO A 10 13.41 -5.97 -20.90
CA PRO A 10 12.87 -6.87 -21.91
C PRO A 10 12.81 -6.17 -23.27
N VAL A 11 13.38 -6.80 -24.28
CA VAL A 11 13.23 -6.37 -25.67
C VAL A 11 12.08 -7.16 -26.28
N PHE A 12 11.04 -6.46 -26.70
CA PHE A 12 9.92 -7.06 -27.41
C PHE A 12 10.31 -7.20 -28.90
N VAL A 13 10.13 -8.41 -29.43
CA VAL A 13 10.41 -8.70 -30.83
C VAL A 13 9.14 -9.16 -31.53
N ASP A 14 9.03 -8.84 -32.81
CA ASP A 14 7.96 -9.33 -33.64
C ASP A 14 8.16 -10.82 -34.02
N ARG A 15 7.17 -11.40 -34.67
CA ARG A 15 7.15 -12.84 -35.04
C ARG A 15 8.35 -13.26 -35.91
N VAL A 16 8.95 -12.35 -36.66
CA VAL A 16 10.06 -12.65 -37.59
C VAL A 16 11.39 -12.83 -36.86
N ALA A 17 11.50 -12.29 -35.64
CA ALA A 17 12.73 -12.27 -34.83
C ALA A 17 12.75 -13.33 -33.70
N LEU A 18 11.96 -14.42 -33.78
CA LEU A 18 11.84 -15.44 -32.74
C LEU A 18 13.11 -16.25 -32.49
N LYS A 19 14.05 -16.29 -33.45
CA LYS A 19 15.37 -16.91 -33.28
C LYS A 19 16.19 -16.12 -32.25
N GLY A 20 16.52 -16.75 -31.12
CA GLY A 20 17.23 -16.13 -30.01
C GLY A 20 16.33 -15.47 -28.97
N CYS A 21 15.01 -15.56 -29.09
CA CYS A 21 14.06 -15.17 -28.07
C CYS A 21 14.18 -16.09 -26.83
N SER A 22 14.29 -15.53 -25.65
CA SER A 22 14.38 -16.31 -24.40
C SER A 22 13.02 -16.72 -23.85
N ILE A 23 11.96 -15.95 -24.15
CA ILE A 23 10.57 -16.21 -23.73
C ILE A 23 9.66 -15.95 -24.91
N TYR A 24 8.75 -16.87 -25.16
CA TYR A 24 7.68 -16.71 -26.14
C TYR A 24 6.33 -16.93 -25.44
N TYR A 25 5.44 -15.97 -25.59
CA TYR A 25 4.06 -16.04 -25.13
C TYR A 25 3.11 -16.12 -26.33
N GLY A 26 2.58 -17.28 -26.60
CA GLY A 26 1.73 -17.51 -27.78
C GLY A 26 1.44 -18.97 -28.05
N SER A 27 0.54 -19.24 -29.00
CA SER A 27 0.08 -20.60 -29.37
C SER A 27 0.83 -21.24 -30.54
N ASP A 28 1.55 -20.46 -31.34
CA ASP A 28 2.27 -20.95 -32.54
C ASP A 28 3.75 -21.23 -32.19
N THR A 29 4.12 -22.49 -32.27
CA THR A 29 5.46 -22.98 -31.88
C THR A 29 6.33 -23.34 -33.09
N SER A 30 5.92 -23.04 -34.31
CA SER A 30 6.56 -23.56 -35.54
C SER A 30 8.03 -23.17 -35.74
N ASP A 31 8.47 -22.05 -35.15
CA ASP A 31 9.80 -21.50 -35.37
C ASP A 31 10.59 -21.27 -34.05
N LEU A 32 10.18 -21.89 -32.94
CA LEU A 32 10.83 -21.67 -31.65
C LEU A 32 12.14 -22.45 -31.54
N SER A 33 13.17 -21.78 -30.97
CA SER A 33 14.40 -22.44 -30.54
C SER A 33 14.10 -23.37 -29.35
N PRO A 34 14.79 -24.53 -29.23
CA PRO A 34 14.69 -25.40 -28.05
C PRO A 34 15.02 -24.73 -26.72
N ASP A 35 15.82 -23.67 -26.75
CA ASP A 35 16.19 -22.89 -25.56
C ASP A 35 15.16 -21.82 -25.17
N THR A 36 14.15 -21.57 -26.03
CA THR A 36 13.10 -20.61 -25.73
C THR A 36 12.13 -21.18 -24.69
N LEU A 37 11.84 -20.42 -23.66
CA LEU A 37 10.75 -20.71 -22.75
C LEU A 37 9.42 -20.41 -23.43
N HIS A 38 8.60 -21.43 -23.66
CA HIS A 38 7.29 -21.29 -24.27
C HIS A 38 6.20 -21.30 -23.21
N ILE A 39 5.35 -20.25 -23.24
CA ILE A 39 4.11 -20.15 -22.47
C ILE A 39 2.96 -19.99 -23.47
N GLY A 40 2.18 -21.05 -23.64
CA GLY A 40 1.05 -21.04 -24.54
C GLY A 40 -0.25 -20.74 -23.81
N TRP A 41 -0.97 -19.70 -24.23
CA TRP A 41 -2.30 -19.43 -23.67
C TRP A 41 -3.30 -20.52 -24.08
N VAL A 42 -4.35 -20.66 -23.26
CA VAL A 42 -5.51 -21.52 -23.58
C VAL A 42 -6.72 -20.67 -23.96
N THR A 43 -7.63 -21.23 -24.73
CA THR A 43 -8.85 -20.54 -25.23
C THR A 43 -9.67 -19.95 -24.06
N GLN A 44 -9.74 -20.62 -22.92
CA GLN A 44 -10.47 -20.19 -21.76
C GLN A 44 -9.92 -18.87 -21.20
N THR A 45 -8.60 -18.67 -21.19
CA THR A 45 -7.97 -17.42 -20.76
C THR A 45 -8.37 -16.25 -21.66
N ILE A 46 -8.35 -16.47 -22.98
CA ILE A 46 -8.79 -15.45 -23.95
C ILE A 46 -10.27 -15.13 -23.77
N GLN A 47 -11.12 -16.13 -23.60
CA GLN A 47 -12.54 -15.96 -23.39
C GLN A 47 -12.84 -15.20 -22.11
N PHE A 48 -12.13 -15.48 -21.02
CA PHE A 48 -12.26 -14.78 -19.75
C PHE A 48 -12.09 -13.26 -19.92
N PHE A 49 -11.01 -12.83 -20.54
CA PHE A 49 -10.75 -11.40 -20.76
C PHE A 49 -11.71 -10.81 -21.80
N ALA A 50 -12.05 -11.54 -22.87
CA ALA A 50 -12.99 -11.06 -23.88
C ALA A 50 -14.43 -10.89 -23.34
N GLN A 51 -14.82 -11.69 -22.36
CA GLN A 51 -16.15 -11.62 -21.72
C GLN A 51 -16.18 -10.66 -20.52
N SER A 52 -15.03 -10.05 -20.17
CA SER A 52 -14.90 -9.13 -19.05
C SER A 52 -15.33 -9.76 -17.71
N GLU A 53 -15.06 -11.04 -17.53
CA GLU A 53 -15.38 -11.74 -16.29
C GLU A 53 -14.54 -11.15 -15.12
N PRO A 54 -15.15 -10.84 -13.98
CA PRO A 54 -14.42 -10.19 -12.87
C PRO A 54 -13.49 -11.14 -12.13
N LYS A 55 -13.80 -12.44 -12.06
CA LYS A 55 -13.01 -13.44 -11.33
C LYS A 55 -12.89 -14.75 -12.11
N PRO A 56 -11.68 -15.31 -12.23
CA PRO A 56 -11.49 -16.62 -12.82
C PRO A 56 -11.91 -17.74 -11.84
N LEU A 57 -12.34 -18.86 -12.36
CA LEU A 57 -12.59 -20.06 -11.58
C LEU A 57 -11.25 -20.75 -11.25
N VAL A 58 -10.91 -20.83 -9.98
CA VAL A 58 -9.69 -21.48 -9.50
C VAL A 58 -9.99 -22.89 -9.03
N SER A 59 -9.52 -23.87 -9.77
CA SER A 59 -9.72 -25.30 -9.47
C SER A 59 -8.44 -26.01 -9.00
N ARG A 60 -7.27 -25.40 -9.20
CA ARG A 60 -5.97 -26.02 -8.97
C ARG A 60 -4.99 -25.05 -8.27
N TYR A 61 -4.06 -25.65 -7.52
CA TYR A 61 -2.98 -24.93 -6.82
C TYR A 61 -1.64 -25.56 -7.14
N LEU A 62 -0.61 -24.72 -7.30
CA LEU A 62 0.78 -25.16 -7.27
C LEU A 62 1.19 -25.36 -5.80
N ARG A 63 2.03 -26.34 -5.53
CA ARG A 63 2.69 -26.49 -4.23
C ARG A 63 4.14 -26.04 -4.36
N VAL A 64 4.52 -25.03 -3.59
CA VAL A 64 5.88 -24.49 -3.53
C VAL A 64 6.28 -24.45 -2.07
N ALA A 65 7.15 -25.35 -1.65
CA ALA A 65 7.40 -25.62 -0.23
C ALA A 65 6.08 -25.85 0.53
N ASP A 66 5.82 -25.09 1.58
CA ASP A 66 4.59 -25.17 2.38
C ASP A 66 3.44 -24.30 1.85
N HIS A 67 3.66 -23.58 0.74
CA HIS A 67 2.68 -22.66 0.17
C HIS A 67 1.82 -23.33 -0.91
N ARG A 68 0.53 -22.93 -0.95
CA ARG A 68 -0.43 -23.31 -1.98
C ARG A 68 -0.74 -22.08 -2.82
N ILE A 69 -0.18 -22.01 -4.02
CA ILE A 69 -0.32 -20.87 -4.93
C ILE A 69 -1.49 -21.14 -5.89
N PRO A 70 -2.55 -20.32 -5.93
CA PRO A 70 -3.69 -20.56 -6.81
C PRO A 70 -3.29 -20.42 -8.28
N VAL A 71 -3.75 -21.34 -9.13
CA VAL A 71 -3.63 -21.23 -10.59
C VAL A 71 -4.87 -20.51 -11.10
N LEU A 72 -4.74 -19.23 -11.41
CA LEU A 72 -5.83 -18.44 -11.94
C LEU A 72 -6.13 -18.77 -13.39
N PHE A 73 -5.08 -18.98 -14.18
CA PHE A 73 -5.16 -19.29 -15.59
C PHE A 73 -4.25 -20.46 -15.93
N GLU A 74 -4.76 -21.38 -16.72
CA GLU A 74 -4.00 -22.51 -17.24
C GLU A 74 -3.18 -22.07 -18.45
N ALA A 75 -2.08 -22.80 -18.72
CA ALA A 75 -1.25 -22.61 -19.89
C ALA A 75 -0.83 -23.96 -20.48
N THR A 76 -0.28 -23.91 -21.68
CA THR A 76 0.39 -25.02 -22.37
C THR A 76 1.87 -24.68 -22.58
N GLY A 77 2.65 -25.63 -23.09
CA GLY A 77 4.08 -25.43 -23.29
C GLY A 77 4.92 -25.82 -22.07
N ASP A 78 5.91 -25.02 -21.73
CA ASP A 78 6.83 -25.31 -20.62
C ASP A 78 6.21 -25.12 -19.23
N LEU A 79 5.11 -24.39 -19.15
CA LEU A 79 4.35 -24.14 -17.92
C LEU A 79 2.92 -24.67 -18.07
N SER A 80 2.38 -25.20 -16.96
CA SER A 80 0.98 -25.60 -16.88
C SER A 80 0.09 -24.51 -16.27
N TYR A 81 0.61 -23.30 -16.07
CA TYR A 81 -0.07 -22.12 -15.54
C TYR A 81 0.39 -20.88 -16.28
N ASP A 82 -0.47 -19.89 -16.40
CA ASP A 82 -0.22 -18.67 -17.15
C ASP A 82 0.21 -17.52 -16.21
N PRO A 83 1.51 -17.27 -16.05
CA PRO A 83 2.01 -16.16 -15.23
C PRO A 83 1.71 -14.79 -15.86
N VAL A 84 1.61 -14.70 -17.19
CA VAL A 84 1.36 -13.44 -17.89
C VAL A 84 -0.06 -12.99 -17.64
N ALA A 85 -1.05 -13.84 -17.91
CA ALA A 85 -2.46 -13.56 -17.66
C ALA A 85 -2.71 -13.26 -16.17
N THR A 86 -2.07 -13.98 -15.24
CA THR A 86 -2.19 -13.74 -13.81
C THR A 86 -1.66 -12.37 -13.41
N VAL A 87 -0.51 -11.94 -13.94
CA VAL A 87 0.05 -10.61 -13.69
C VAL A 87 -0.84 -9.52 -14.29
N VAL A 88 -1.32 -9.70 -15.49
CA VAL A 88 -2.29 -8.78 -16.12
C VAL A 88 -3.53 -8.65 -15.23
N TYR A 89 -4.10 -9.75 -14.79
CA TYR A 89 -5.29 -9.77 -13.95
C TYR A 89 -5.14 -8.94 -12.66
N TYR A 90 -4.04 -9.17 -11.92
CA TYR A 90 -3.85 -8.49 -10.64
C TYR A 90 -3.36 -7.04 -10.80
N LEU A 91 -2.32 -6.82 -11.61
CA LEU A 91 -1.67 -5.50 -11.65
C LEU A 91 -2.42 -4.47 -12.48
N SER A 92 -3.30 -4.90 -13.40
CA SER A 92 -4.21 -3.98 -14.10
C SER A 92 -5.45 -3.62 -13.27
N GLY A 93 -5.64 -4.20 -12.08
CA GLY A 93 -6.87 -4.01 -11.33
C GLY A 93 -8.10 -4.62 -12.01
N TRP A 94 -7.93 -5.67 -12.84
CA TRP A 94 -8.99 -6.25 -13.67
C TRP A 94 -10.28 -6.52 -12.90
N GLN A 95 -10.20 -7.20 -11.74
CA GLN A 95 -11.37 -7.50 -10.92
C GLN A 95 -12.10 -6.25 -10.42
N GLU A 96 -11.38 -5.15 -10.18
CA GLU A 96 -11.95 -3.89 -9.70
C GLU A 96 -12.69 -3.15 -10.80
N VAL A 97 -12.17 -3.18 -12.01
CA VAL A 97 -12.77 -2.54 -13.19
C VAL A 97 -14.05 -3.26 -13.63
N HIS A 98 -14.08 -4.59 -13.51
CA HIS A 98 -15.21 -5.42 -13.95
C HIS A 98 -16.19 -5.82 -12.85
N THR A 99 -16.15 -5.15 -11.69
CA THR A 99 -17.15 -5.29 -10.64
C THR A 99 -17.80 -3.95 -10.28
N THR A 100 -19.10 -3.96 -10.05
CA THR A 100 -19.85 -2.78 -9.59
C THR A 100 -19.99 -2.73 -8.08
N ALA A 101 -19.59 -3.78 -7.38
CA ALA A 101 -19.72 -3.88 -5.93
C ALA A 101 -18.69 -2.99 -5.23
N THR A 102 -19.18 -2.08 -4.41
CA THR A 102 -18.36 -1.18 -3.58
C THR A 102 -18.85 -1.18 -2.14
N ASP A 103 -17.98 -0.73 -1.25
CA ASP A 103 -18.37 -0.48 0.14
C ASP A 103 -19.08 0.90 0.30
N GLU A 104 -19.40 1.25 1.55
CA GLU A 104 -20.08 2.53 1.88
C GLU A 104 -19.27 3.79 1.52
N HIS A 105 -17.97 3.64 1.23
CA HIS A 105 -17.08 4.71 0.81
C HIS A 105 -16.83 4.75 -0.70
N GLY A 106 -17.48 3.87 -1.47
CA GLY A 106 -17.31 3.75 -2.91
C GLY A 106 -15.98 3.11 -3.31
N ARG A 107 -15.38 2.27 -2.43
CA ARG A 107 -14.14 1.53 -2.68
C ARG A 107 -14.45 0.10 -3.08
N PHE A 108 -13.55 -0.50 -3.88
CA PHE A 108 -13.52 -1.95 -4.01
C PHE A 108 -13.17 -2.60 -2.67
N ALA A 109 -14.09 -3.38 -2.11
CA ALA A 109 -13.92 -3.99 -0.80
C ALA A 109 -13.21 -5.35 -0.87
N TYR A 110 -12.48 -5.70 0.21
CA TYR A 110 -11.81 -6.99 0.34
C TYR A 110 -12.77 -8.16 0.13
N GLU A 111 -13.97 -8.07 0.66
CA GLU A 111 -15.04 -9.09 0.60
C GLU A 111 -15.49 -9.41 -0.84
N HIS A 112 -15.21 -8.51 -1.77
CA HIS A 112 -15.52 -8.70 -3.20
C HIS A 112 -14.34 -9.20 -4.01
N SER A 113 -13.16 -9.33 -3.41
CA SER A 113 -11.94 -9.74 -4.08
C SER A 113 -11.85 -11.28 -4.24
N ILE A 114 -11.08 -11.70 -5.23
CA ILE A 114 -10.68 -13.11 -5.37
C ILE A 114 -9.78 -13.54 -4.20
N GLN A 115 -9.00 -12.62 -3.62
CA GLN A 115 -8.17 -12.90 -2.45
C GLN A 115 -9.00 -13.29 -1.23
N HIS A 116 -10.18 -12.68 -1.05
CA HIS A 116 -11.12 -13.09 -0.01
C HIS A 116 -11.67 -14.49 -0.27
N GLU A 117 -12.12 -14.74 -1.49
CA GLU A 117 -12.69 -16.03 -1.91
C GLU A 117 -11.70 -17.20 -1.73
N LEU A 118 -10.41 -16.95 -2.04
CA LEU A 118 -9.35 -17.95 -1.96
C LEU A 118 -8.62 -17.98 -0.61
N GLY A 119 -8.86 -17.00 0.27
CA GLY A 119 -8.12 -16.84 1.53
C GLY A 119 -6.64 -16.49 1.33
N THR A 120 -6.31 -15.70 0.30
CA THR A 120 -4.91 -15.42 -0.12
C THR A 120 -4.51 -13.96 -0.01
N ALA A 121 -5.15 -13.17 0.88
CA ALA A 121 -4.81 -11.77 1.06
C ALA A 121 -3.37 -11.54 1.55
N ASP A 122 -2.85 -12.46 2.35
CA ASP A 122 -1.49 -12.48 2.90
C ASP A 122 -0.46 -13.11 1.95
N GLN A 123 -0.88 -13.53 0.76
CA GLN A 123 -0.04 -14.21 -0.20
C GLN A 123 0.15 -13.37 -1.48
N PRO A 124 1.39 -12.92 -1.80
CA PRO A 124 1.67 -12.18 -3.02
C PRO A 124 1.80 -13.16 -4.21
N THR A 125 0.67 -13.60 -4.75
CA THR A 125 0.59 -14.59 -5.84
C THR A 125 1.40 -14.20 -7.07
N VAL A 126 1.44 -12.91 -7.41
CA VAL A 126 2.24 -12.38 -8.54
C VAL A 126 3.73 -12.58 -8.28
N ASP A 127 4.19 -12.35 -7.05
CA ASP A 127 5.61 -12.48 -6.71
C ASP A 127 6.03 -13.95 -6.65
N TRP A 128 5.14 -14.83 -6.25
CA TRP A 128 5.35 -16.27 -6.38
C TRP A 128 5.54 -16.68 -7.84
N TYR A 129 4.71 -16.19 -8.74
CA TYR A 129 4.83 -16.49 -10.17
C TYR A 129 6.12 -15.90 -10.77
N ARG A 130 6.51 -14.71 -10.37
CA ARG A 130 7.82 -14.12 -10.72
C ARG A 130 8.98 -14.99 -10.24
N HIS A 131 8.90 -15.47 -9.00
CA HIS A 131 9.92 -16.35 -8.43
C HIS A 131 10.06 -17.64 -9.23
N LEU A 132 8.95 -18.33 -9.51
CA LEU A 132 8.94 -19.58 -10.28
C LEU A 132 9.46 -19.37 -11.72
N LEU A 133 9.04 -18.28 -12.36
CA LEU A 133 9.52 -17.94 -13.69
C LEU A 133 11.03 -17.67 -13.68
N ALA A 134 11.53 -16.92 -12.70
CA ALA A 134 12.95 -16.62 -12.59
C ALA A 134 13.79 -17.89 -12.36
N GLU A 135 13.31 -18.84 -11.54
CA GLU A 135 13.99 -20.13 -11.36
C GLU A 135 14.06 -20.91 -12.67
N LEU A 136 12.97 -20.92 -13.42
CA LEU A 136 12.94 -21.63 -14.71
C LEU A 136 13.88 -21.00 -15.74
N LEU A 137 13.91 -19.67 -15.81
CA LEU A 137 14.84 -18.94 -16.69
C LEU A 137 16.31 -19.17 -16.30
N ARG A 138 16.63 -19.22 -15.01
CA ARG A 138 17.97 -19.58 -14.56
C ARG A 138 18.36 -21.00 -14.94
N LYS A 139 17.45 -21.97 -14.87
CA LYS A 139 17.67 -23.35 -15.33
C LYS A 139 17.93 -23.42 -16.83
N LYS A 140 17.40 -22.49 -17.60
CA LYS A 140 17.66 -22.32 -19.05
C LYS A 140 18.93 -21.48 -19.33
N GLY A 141 19.73 -21.15 -18.29
CA GLY A 141 21.03 -20.48 -18.43
C GLY A 141 20.97 -18.94 -18.41
N LEU A 142 19.81 -18.31 -18.14
CA LEU A 142 19.74 -16.86 -18.03
C LEU A 142 20.30 -16.41 -16.66
N HIS A 143 21.20 -15.43 -16.72
CA HIS A 143 21.66 -14.75 -15.50
C HIS A 143 20.66 -13.67 -15.09
N LEU A 144 20.02 -13.84 -13.93
CA LEU A 144 19.02 -12.90 -13.41
C LEU A 144 19.48 -12.35 -12.06
N GLU A 145 19.92 -11.10 -12.07
CA GLU A 145 20.23 -10.35 -10.85
C GLU A 145 18.99 -9.62 -10.38
N ARG A 146 18.67 -9.72 -9.08
CA ARG A 146 17.60 -8.93 -8.49
C ARG A 146 18.04 -7.48 -8.34
N LYS A 147 17.10 -6.57 -8.52
CA LYS A 147 17.27 -5.18 -8.10
C LYS A 147 17.38 -5.11 -6.57
N GLU A 148 18.13 -4.15 -6.11
CA GLU A 148 18.34 -3.87 -4.69
C GLU A 148 17.80 -2.48 -4.32
N TRP A 149 17.53 -2.29 -3.06
CA TRP A 149 17.06 -1.05 -2.48
C TRP A 149 18.21 -0.38 -1.71
N GLY A 150 18.92 0.53 -2.35
CA GLY A 150 20.07 1.18 -1.72
C GLY A 150 21.17 0.22 -1.26
N GLY A 151 21.31 -0.95 -1.90
CA GLY A 151 22.26 -2.01 -1.54
C GLY A 151 21.69 -3.03 -0.54
N LYS A 152 20.40 -3.00 -0.27
CA LYS A 152 19.68 -3.98 0.57
C LYS A 152 18.71 -4.79 -0.28
N SER A 153 18.42 -6.01 0.17
CA SER A 153 17.56 -6.94 -0.56
C SER A 153 16.09 -6.55 -0.56
N TRP A 154 15.62 -5.80 0.45
CA TRP A 154 14.24 -5.35 0.59
C TRP A 154 14.17 -4.01 1.31
N VAL A 155 13.01 -3.33 1.24
CA VAL A 155 12.81 -2.03 1.85
C VAL A 155 11.59 -2.01 2.76
N PHE A 156 11.70 -1.29 3.87
CA PHE A 156 10.58 -0.87 4.69
C PHE A 156 10.35 0.62 4.49
N CYS A 157 9.16 1.01 4.06
CA CYS A 157 8.74 2.40 3.97
C CYS A 157 7.70 2.69 5.06
N PRO A 158 8.09 3.25 6.20
CA PRO A 158 7.13 3.74 7.19
C PRO A 158 6.41 4.96 6.63
N THR A 159 5.07 4.96 6.72
CA THR A 159 4.23 6.06 6.25
C THR A 159 3.23 6.46 7.31
N HIS A 160 2.87 7.73 7.33
CA HIS A 160 1.98 8.31 8.33
C HIS A 160 0.93 9.19 7.67
N ASP A 161 -0.36 8.87 7.87
CA ASP A 161 -1.46 9.74 7.47
C ASP A 161 -1.83 10.64 8.65
N ILE A 162 -1.70 11.95 8.47
CA ILE A 162 -1.99 12.93 9.51
C ILE A 162 -3.42 13.42 9.32
N ASP A 163 -4.37 12.63 9.78
CA ASP A 163 -5.79 12.94 9.70
C ASP A 163 -6.19 14.06 10.64
N TYR A 164 -5.50 14.19 11.75
CA TYR A 164 -5.78 15.13 12.82
C TYR A 164 -4.49 15.76 13.34
N ASP A 165 -4.50 17.10 13.43
CA ASP A 165 -3.38 17.82 14.07
C ASP A 165 -3.40 17.73 15.59
N LYS A 166 -4.61 17.59 16.19
CA LYS A 166 -4.83 17.53 17.64
C LYS A 166 -6.05 16.69 18.03
N LYS A 167 -5.98 16.08 19.21
CA LYS A 167 -7.08 15.35 19.84
C LYS A 167 -8.14 16.29 20.37
N TRP A 168 -7.71 17.29 21.14
CA TRP A 168 -8.60 18.14 21.91
C TRP A 168 -9.33 19.16 21.04
N ARG A 169 -10.58 18.85 20.74
CA ARG A 169 -11.51 19.63 19.93
C ARG A 169 -12.88 19.66 20.61
N PRO A 170 -13.76 20.62 20.31
CA PRO A 170 -15.06 20.77 21.01
C PRO A 170 -15.88 19.48 21.07
N GLY A 171 -15.95 18.69 20.01
CA GLY A 171 -16.68 17.42 19.97
C GLY A 171 -16.04 16.33 20.87
N ILE A 172 -14.71 16.32 20.96
CA ILE A 172 -13.98 15.38 21.83
C ILE A 172 -14.15 15.76 23.29
N TYR A 173 -14.05 17.05 23.65
CA TYR A 173 -14.34 17.51 25.02
C TYR A 173 -15.74 17.09 25.46
N LYS A 174 -16.75 17.30 24.59
CA LYS A 174 -18.10 16.83 24.89
C LYS A 174 -18.14 15.33 25.14
N ARG A 175 -17.53 14.56 24.28
CA ARG A 175 -17.47 13.08 24.38
C ARG A 175 -16.82 12.64 25.71
N GLU A 176 -15.66 13.17 26.04
CA GLU A 176 -14.90 12.71 27.20
C GLU A 176 -15.49 13.22 28.52
N LEU A 177 -15.96 14.47 28.59
CA LEU A 177 -16.49 15.08 29.83
C LEU A 177 -17.96 14.76 30.09
N LEU A 178 -18.78 14.54 29.06
CA LEU A 178 -20.19 14.31 29.20
C LEU A 178 -20.62 12.90 28.81
N ASP A 179 -20.38 12.50 27.55
CA ASP A 179 -20.95 11.27 27.02
C ASP A 179 -20.32 10.02 27.69
N ARG A 180 -19.01 9.97 27.84
CA ARG A 180 -18.30 8.85 28.49
C ARG A 180 -18.33 8.91 29.99
N ALA A 181 -18.17 10.10 30.57
CA ALA A 181 -18.16 10.24 32.03
C ALA A 181 -19.54 9.96 32.66
N VAL A 182 -20.63 10.32 31.99
CA VAL A 182 -22.01 10.31 32.52
C VAL A 182 -22.88 9.22 31.91
N LEU A 183 -22.84 9.02 30.58
CA LEU A 183 -23.81 8.23 29.82
C LEU A 183 -23.41 6.77 29.59
N ASN A 184 -22.21 6.38 30.00
CA ASN A 184 -21.76 4.99 30.04
C ASN A 184 -21.43 4.26 28.73
N SER A 185 -20.27 3.62 28.69
CA SER A 185 -20.09 2.39 27.92
C SER A 185 -19.76 1.24 28.91
N GLU A 186 -20.43 0.13 28.77
CA GLU A 186 -20.22 -1.10 29.57
C GLU A 186 -18.80 -1.69 29.47
N ARG A 187 -17.90 -1.05 28.70
CA ARG A 187 -16.53 -1.52 28.39
C ARG A 187 -15.43 -0.83 29.18
N GLU A 188 -15.71 0.25 29.91
CA GLU A 188 -14.67 1.03 30.61
C GLU A 188 -14.90 1.02 32.13
N SER A 189 -13.81 0.82 32.89
CA SER A 189 -13.86 0.94 34.35
C SER A 189 -14.09 2.39 34.79
N VAL A 190 -14.61 2.60 36.00
CA VAL A 190 -14.80 3.93 36.58
C VAL A 190 -13.49 4.71 36.64
N PHE A 191 -12.37 4.03 36.92
CA PHE A 191 -11.06 4.65 36.96
C PHE A 191 -10.62 5.19 35.60
N GLN A 192 -10.80 4.42 34.52
CA GLN A 192 -10.47 4.86 33.16
C GLN A 192 -11.30 6.08 32.74
N ARG A 193 -12.59 6.12 33.12
CA ARG A 193 -13.45 7.28 32.81
C ARG A 193 -13.04 8.52 33.57
N VAL A 194 -12.71 8.40 34.86
CA VAL A 194 -12.23 9.51 35.68
C VAL A 194 -10.88 10.02 35.15
N ASP A 195 -9.96 9.14 34.82
CA ASP A 195 -8.66 9.50 34.26
C ASP A 195 -8.80 10.28 32.95
N ARG A 196 -9.64 9.82 32.03
CA ARG A 196 -9.94 10.51 30.76
C ARG A 196 -10.57 11.88 30.94
N ALA A 197 -11.55 11.97 31.88
CA ALA A 197 -12.14 13.26 32.20
C ALA A 197 -11.13 14.23 32.83
N PHE A 198 -10.21 13.72 33.62
CA PHE A 198 -9.12 14.49 34.21
C PHE A 198 -8.14 14.98 33.13
N GLU A 199 -7.70 14.10 32.22
CA GLU A 199 -6.85 14.49 31.10
C GLU A 199 -7.54 15.51 30.17
N ALA A 200 -8.83 15.35 29.89
CA ALA A 200 -9.61 16.32 29.14
C ALA A 200 -9.70 17.68 29.86
N ALA A 201 -9.89 17.70 31.17
CA ALA A 201 -9.91 18.92 31.94
C ALA A 201 -8.51 19.58 32.02
N LYS A 202 -7.45 18.78 32.21
CA LYS A 202 -6.05 19.24 32.24
C LYS A 202 -5.66 19.90 30.91
N SER A 203 -6.06 19.33 29.78
CA SER A 203 -5.77 19.86 28.44
C SER A 203 -6.41 21.22 28.14
N MET A 204 -7.42 21.65 28.92
CA MET A 204 -7.98 22.99 28.80
C MET A 204 -7.02 24.09 29.35
N PHE A 205 -6.07 23.70 30.23
CA PHE A 205 -5.14 24.62 30.88
C PHE A 205 -3.70 24.41 30.40
N HIS A 206 -3.41 23.32 29.71
CA HIS A 206 -2.08 22.99 29.20
C HIS A 206 -2.17 22.68 27.71
N ASP A 207 -1.24 23.20 26.92
CA ASP A 207 -1.16 22.97 25.47
C ASP A 207 -0.50 21.59 25.15
N GLU A 208 -0.79 20.59 25.98
CA GLU A 208 -0.35 19.21 25.79
C GLU A 208 -1.42 18.43 25.02
N ASP A 209 -1.12 18.02 23.81
CA ASP A 209 -2.03 17.25 22.97
C ASP A 209 -1.40 15.90 22.57
N PRO A 210 -2.05 14.77 22.86
CA PRO A 210 -1.48 13.46 22.59
C PRO A 210 -1.19 13.21 21.09
N PHE A 211 -1.99 13.75 20.17
CA PHE A 211 -1.74 13.60 18.73
C PHE A 211 -0.56 14.43 18.24
N ARG A 212 -0.34 15.61 18.82
CA ARG A 212 0.85 16.42 18.58
C ARG A 212 2.12 15.75 19.13
N HIS A 213 2.05 15.21 20.34
CA HIS A 213 3.13 14.41 20.91
C HIS A 213 3.43 13.17 20.08
N ALA A 214 2.40 12.45 19.63
CA ALA A 214 2.54 11.31 18.75
C ALA A 214 3.26 11.67 17.45
N PHE A 215 2.88 12.77 16.80
CA PHE A 215 3.53 13.23 15.58
C PHE A 215 5.04 13.40 15.79
N VAL A 216 5.43 14.11 16.85
CA VAL A 216 6.84 14.36 17.18
C VAL A 216 7.55 13.04 17.49
N ARG A 217 6.95 12.18 18.33
CA ARG A 217 7.52 10.89 18.72
C ARG A 217 7.73 9.97 17.52
N MET A 218 6.75 9.86 16.61
CA MET A 218 6.86 9.07 15.36
C MET A 218 8.07 9.52 14.54
N ARG A 219 8.20 10.82 14.30
CA ARG A 219 9.33 11.41 13.58
C ARG A 219 10.67 11.09 14.26
N ASP A 220 10.75 11.36 15.54
CA ASP A 220 11.99 11.25 16.31
C ASP A 220 12.43 9.78 16.47
N GLU A 221 11.48 8.83 16.57
CA GLU A 221 11.78 7.40 16.62
C GLU A 221 12.43 6.90 15.32
N VAL A 222 12.01 7.43 14.18
CA VAL A 222 12.60 7.11 12.88
C VAL A 222 13.94 7.84 12.71
N ALA A 223 13.98 9.15 13.03
CA ALA A 223 15.16 9.99 12.87
C ALA A 223 16.37 9.52 13.69
N ARG A 224 16.17 9.11 14.96
CA ARG A 224 17.27 8.65 15.83
C ARG A 224 17.92 7.34 15.36
N ARG A 225 17.29 6.61 14.46
CA ARG A 225 17.85 5.44 13.78
C ARG A 225 18.59 5.79 12.49
N GLY A 226 18.65 7.08 12.13
CA GLY A 226 19.21 7.56 10.87
C GLY A 226 18.29 7.33 9.67
N TRP A 227 17.04 6.98 9.89
CA TRP A 227 16.05 6.63 8.88
C TRP A 227 15.08 7.78 8.58
N ARG A 228 14.23 7.57 7.57
CA ARG A 228 13.19 8.53 7.14
C ARG A 228 11.87 7.82 6.89
N ALA A 229 10.80 8.60 6.88
CA ALA A 229 9.43 8.17 6.64
C ALA A 229 8.71 9.17 5.73
N THR A 230 7.58 8.76 5.16
CA THR A 230 6.69 9.63 4.39
C THR A 230 5.52 10.06 5.24
N TYR A 231 5.25 11.36 5.30
CA TYR A 231 4.11 11.95 6.01
C TYR A 231 3.11 12.48 5.01
N PHE A 232 1.92 11.91 4.98
CA PHE A 232 0.82 12.36 4.14
C PHE A 232 0.00 13.40 4.88
N MET A 233 0.06 14.66 4.40
CA MET A 233 -0.55 15.81 5.03
C MET A 233 -1.82 16.23 4.33
N LYS A 234 -2.86 16.57 5.10
CA LYS A 234 -4.10 17.13 4.56
C LYS A 234 -3.94 18.62 4.33
N SER A 235 -4.50 19.09 3.23
CA SER A 235 -4.50 20.51 2.85
C SER A 235 -5.90 21.03 2.53
N GLY A 236 -6.92 20.20 2.71
CA GLY A 236 -8.31 20.53 2.46
C GLY A 236 -9.27 19.70 3.30
N GLY A 237 -10.55 19.84 2.98
CA GLY A 237 -11.62 19.10 3.60
C GLY A 237 -12.33 19.85 4.71
N SER A 238 -13.64 19.63 4.81
CA SER A 238 -14.49 20.09 5.90
C SER A 238 -15.70 19.17 5.99
N GLY A 239 -16.15 18.85 7.20
CA GLY A 239 -17.33 18.04 7.41
C GLY A 239 -17.11 16.84 8.32
N LEU A 240 -18.09 15.94 8.33
CA LEU A 240 -18.11 14.81 9.27
C LEU A 240 -16.98 13.78 9.04
N ARG A 241 -16.49 13.68 7.81
CA ARG A 241 -15.45 12.72 7.41
C ARG A 241 -14.07 13.36 7.21
N ASP A 242 -14.00 14.70 7.31
CA ASP A 242 -12.77 15.47 7.18
C ASP A 242 -12.68 16.48 8.30
N VAL A 243 -11.86 16.19 9.29
CA VAL A 243 -11.50 17.22 10.25
C VAL A 243 -10.40 18.08 9.63
N ALA A 244 -10.74 19.30 9.31
CA ALA A 244 -9.77 20.26 8.78
C ALA A 244 -8.81 20.71 9.88
N TYR A 245 -7.54 20.85 9.52
CA TYR A 245 -6.55 21.61 10.27
C TYR A 245 -5.83 22.57 9.32
N SER A 246 -5.25 23.62 9.88
CA SER A 246 -4.54 24.62 9.08
C SER A 246 -3.07 24.25 8.93
N LEU A 247 -2.58 24.23 7.69
CA LEU A 247 -1.13 24.08 7.42
C LEU A 247 -0.30 25.25 7.94
N THR A 248 -0.94 26.40 8.24
CA THR A 248 -0.32 27.59 8.83
C THR A 248 -0.49 27.66 10.35
N ASP A 249 -1.14 26.67 10.98
CA ASP A 249 -1.06 26.51 12.44
C ASP A 249 0.40 26.40 12.87
N SER A 250 0.79 27.07 13.93
CA SER A 250 2.20 27.19 14.33
C SER A 250 2.87 25.82 14.54
N PHE A 251 2.16 24.87 15.14
CA PHE A 251 2.68 23.52 15.33
C PHE A 251 2.81 22.80 14.00
N VAL A 252 1.75 22.79 13.17
CA VAL A 252 1.75 22.08 11.87
C VAL A 252 2.85 22.63 10.95
N PHE A 253 2.95 23.96 10.84
CA PHE A 253 3.98 24.61 10.04
C PHE A 253 5.40 24.29 10.54
N GLN A 254 5.61 24.27 11.84
CA GLN A 254 6.87 23.85 12.44
C GLN A 254 7.18 22.39 12.08
N GLN A 255 6.20 21.47 12.15
CA GLN A 255 6.44 20.08 11.80
C GLN A 255 6.77 19.91 10.30
N LEU A 256 6.07 20.61 9.39
CA LEU A 256 6.41 20.60 7.97
C LEU A 256 7.86 21.08 7.72
N THR A 257 8.26 22.14 8.42
CA THR A 257 9.64 22.67 8.36
C THR A 257 10.66 21.65 8.85
N GLU A 258 10.40 20.99 9.98
CA GLU A 258 11.28 19.98 10.56
C GLU A 258 11.36 18.72 9.67
N LEU A 259 10.24 18.26 9.12
CA LEU A 259 10.23 17.14 8.18
C LEU A 259 11.13 17.44 6.97
N ASN A 260 10.95 18.60 6.33
CA ASN A 260 11.75 19.00 5.17
C ASN A 260 13.24 19.13 5.54
N ARG A 261 13.56 19.79 6.65
CA ARG A 261 14.94 19.97 7.12
C ARG A 261 15.66 18.63 7.34
N ASN A 262 14.95 17.64 7.85
CA ASN A 262 15.48 16.30 8.14
C ASN A 262 15.29 15.33 6.97
N LYS A 263 14.88 15.81 5.80
CA LYS A 263 14.71 15.03 4.56
C LYS A 263 13.68 13.90 4.69
N PHE A 264 12.70 14.05 5.55
CA PHE A 264 11.49 13.26 5.50
C PHE A 264 10.67 13.64 4.27
N GLU A 265 9.89 12.74 3.74
CA GLU A 265 9.02 13.03 2.62
C GLU A 265 7.67 13.57 3.11
N ILE A 266 7.21 14.63 2.44
CA ILE A 266 5.85 15.14 2.59
C ILE A 266 5.06 14.71 1.36
N GLY A 267 4.03 13.91 1.57
CA GLY A 267 3.05 13.49 0.58
C GLY A 267 1.71 14.19 0.78
N HIS A 268 0.85 14.11 -0.20
CA HIS A 268 -0.50 14.68 -0.16
C HIS A 268 -1.54 13.64 0.29
N HIS A 269 -2.30 13.98 1.33
CA HIS A 269 -3.47 13.25 1.80
C HIS A 269 -4.73 14.07 1.47
N PRO A 270 -5.37 13.87 0.31
CA PRO A 270 -6.49 14.70 -0.12
C PRO A 270 -7.71 14.49 0.77
N SER A 271 -8.64 15.46 0.74
CA SER A 271 -9.88 15.38 1.48
C SER A 271 -10.78 14.23 0.98
N TYR A 272 -11.71 13.79 1.83
CA TYR A 272 -12.70 12.75 1.47
C TYR A 272 -13.47 13.08 0.20
N HIS A 273 -13.77 14.37 -0.02
CA HIS A 273 -14.53 14.86 -1.17
C HIS A 273 -13.68 15.20 -2.41
N SER A 274 -12.37 14.98 -2.36
CA SER A 274 -11.49 15.06 -3.55
C SER A 274 -11.58 13.80 -4.40
N PHE A 275 -12.14 12.72 -3.85
CA PHE A 275 -12.40 11.49 -4.59
C PHE A 275 -13.26 11.77 -5.82
N LEU A 276 -12.77 11.41 -7.00
CA LEU A 276 -13.36 11.67 -8.31
C LEU A 276 -13.62 13.17 -8.59
N SER A 277 -12.83 14.07 -8.00
CA SER A 277 -12.88 15.51 -8.24
C SER A 277 -11.48 16.07 -8.48
N ILE A 278 -11.09 16.14 -9.76
CA ILE A 278 -9.77 16.60 -10.16
C ILE A 278 -9.49 18.05 -9.71
N ASP A 279 -10.48 18.92 -9.78
CA ASP A 279 -10.32 20.33 -9.38
C ASP A 279 -9.99 20.46 -7.89
N LYS A 280 -10.65 19.67 -7.04
CA LYS A 280 -10.34 19.63 -5.61
C LYS A 280 -8.95 19.06 -5.36
N LEU A 281 -8.63 17.94 -6.01
CA LEU A 281 -7.31 17.33 -5.88
C LEU A 281 -6.19 18.29 -6.27
N HIS A 282 -6.36 19.03 -7.39
CA HIS A 282 -5.42 20.07 -7.82
C HIS A 282 -5.31 21.21 -6.82
N SER A 283 -6.44 21.76 -6.37
CA SER A 283 -6.44 22.91 -5.45
C SER A 283 -5.84 22.56 -4.09
N GLU A 284 -6.12 21.39 -3.58
CA GLU A 284 -5.56 20.90 -2.32
C GLU A 284 -4.05 20.64 -2.44
N LYS A 285 -3.61 20.00 -3.53
CA LYS A 285 -2.17 19.83 -3.83
C LYS A 285 -1.46 21.18 -3.89
N ALA A 286 -1.97 22.13 -4.67
CA ALA A 286 -1.40 23.46 -4.80
C ALA A 286 -1.31 24.21 -3.45
N THR A 287 -2.28 24.01 -2.58
CA THR A 287 -2.27 24.58 -1.23
C THR A 287 -1.11 24.01 -0.39
N LEU A 288 -0.89 22.70 -0.44
CA LEU A 288 0.22 22.07 0.28
C LEU A 288 1.57 22.52 -0.29
N GLU A 289 1.70 22.53 -1.62
CA GLU A 289 2.93 22.97 -2.32
C GLU A 289 3.28 24.43 -2.02
N ALA A 290 2.27 25.31 -1.94
CA ALA A 290 2.49 26.70 -1.60
C ALA A 290 3.05 26.89 -0.18
N VAL A 291 2.62 26.06 0.77
CA VAL A 291 3.14 26.11 2.15
C VAL A 291 4.52 25.45 2.25
N CYS A 292 4.73 24.35 1.54
CA CYS A 292 6.00 23.61 1.59
C CYS A 292 7.10 24.28 0.77
N GLY A 293 6.77 25.01 -0.30
CA GLY A 293 7.73 25.67 -1.20
C GLY A 293 8.39 24.73 -2.22
N PHE A 294 7.89 23.51 -2.41
CA PHE A 294 8.39 22.52 -3.37
C PHE A 294 7.26 21.61 -3.89
N PRO A 295 7.45 20.97 -5.07
CA PRO A 295 6.48 20.07 -5.64
C PRO A 295 6.27 18.81 -4.78
N ILE A 296 5.02 18.40 -4.61
CA ILE A 296 4.60 17.18 -3.91
C ILE A 296 4.41 16.06 -4.95
N GLN A 297 5.12 14.96 -4.78
CA GLN A 297 5.16 13.87 -5.75
C GLN A 297 4.31 12.66 -5.35
N SER A 298 4.10 12.45 -4.05
CA SER A 298 3.44 11.27 -3.52
C SER A 298 2.03 11.57 -3.05
N HIS A 299 1.13 10.65 -3.35
CA HIS A 299 -0.30 10.71 -3.05
C HIS A 299 -0.71 9.49 -2.23
N ARG A 300 -1.67 9.67 -1.32
CA ARG A 300 -2.45 8.62 -0.66
C ARG A 300 -3.86 9.11 -0.39
N ALA A 301 -4.85 8.46 -0.96
CA ALA A 301 -6.24 8.85 -0.82
C ALA A 301 -6.75 8.64 0.61
N HIS A 302 -7.42 9.65 1.16
CA HIS A 302 -8.10 9.56 2.46
C HIS A 302 -9.16 8.46 2.45
N TYR A 303 -9.21 7.66 3.51
CA TYR A 303 -10.00 6.43 3.59
C TYR A 303 -9.59 5.35 2.56
N LEU A 304 -8.44 5.46 1.90
CA LEU A 304 -8.02 4.63 0.76
C LEU A 304 -9.08 4.60 -0.36
N ARG A 305 -9.77 5.73 -0.59
CA ARG A 305 -10.81 5.83 -1.62
C ARG A 305 -10.20 5.82 -3.01
N TYR A 306 -10.48 4.76 -3.74
CA TYR A 306 -9.94 4.53 -5.06
C TYR A 306 -10.95 3.80 -5.92
N SER A 307 -11.14 4.27 -7.15
CA SER A 307 -11.97 3.66 -8.19
C SER A 307 -11.12 3.50 -9.44
N HIS A 308 -10.78 2.28 -9.77
CA HIS A 308 -9.95 1.98 -10.93
C HIS A 308 -10.79 2.02 -12.22
N PRO A 309 -10.30 2.59 -13.36
CA PRO A 309 -9.05 3.33 -13.53
C PRO A 309 -9.17 4.84 -13.28
N SER A 310 -10.37 5.36 -12.98
CA SER A 310 -10.66 6.80 -12.89
C SER A 310 -9.75 7.53 -11.90
N SER A 311 -9.50 6.94 -10.71
CA SER A 311 -8.60 7.55 -9.72
C SER A 311 -7.16 7.61 -10.23
N ALA A 312 -6.68 6.57 -10.93
CA ALA A 312 -5.34 6.54 -11.51
C ALA A 312 -5.12 7.69 -12.50
N HIS A 313 -6.11 7.93 -13.39
CA HIS A 313 -6.07 9.05 -14.32
C HIS A 313 -6.03 10.41 -13.61
N GLN A 314 -6.82 10.59 -12.56
CA GLN A 314 -6.83 11.84 -11.81
C GLN A 314 -5.52 12.09 -11.06
N ILE A 315 -4.94 11.05 -10.47
CA ILE A 315 -3.64 11.11 -9.79
C ILE A 315 -2.56 11.53 -10.79
N GLN A 316 -2.51 10.88 -11.97
CA GLN A 316 -1.58 11.25 -13.04
C GLN A 316 -1.81 12.69 -13.53
N ALA A 317 -3.04 13.05 -13.84
CA ALA A 317 -3.37 14.38 -14.33
C ALA A 317 -3.07 15.48 -13.30
N SER A 318 -3.08 15.15 -12.00
CA SER A 318 -2.68 16.06 -10.93
C SER A 318 -1.16 16.14 -10.74
N GLY A 319 -0.37 15.46 -11.58
CA GLY A 319 1.08 15.53 -11.58
C GLY A 319 1.71 14.83 -10.37
N PHE A 320 1.08 13.82 -9.83
CA PHE A 320 1.72 12.88 -8.91
C PHE A 320 2.45 11.79 -9.70
N SER A 321 3.62 11.41 -9.22
CA SER A 321 4.41 10.32 -9.80
C SER A 321 4.38 9.04 -8.98
N ILE A 322 3.92 9.12 -7.72
CA ILE A 322 3.83 8.01 -6.78
C ILE A 322 2.44 8.02 -6.14
N ASP A 323 1.81 6.85 -6.14
CA ASP A 323 0.64 6.57 -5.30
C ASP A 323 0.94 5.45 -4.30
N SER A 324 0.31 5.48 -3.15
CA SER A 324 0.39 4.41 -2.16
C SER A 324 -0.97 4.16 -1.51
N THR A 325 -2.02 4.18 -2.35
CA THR A 325 -3.41 4.01 -1.92
C THR A 325 -3.86 2.56 -1.95
N LEU A 326 -3.26 1.72 -2.82
CA LEU A 326 -3.77 0.38 -3.11
C LEU A 326 -3.44 -0.63 -2.01
N GLY A 327 -4.17 -0.52 -0.91
CA GLY A 327 -4.33 -1.51 0.15
C GLY A 327 -5.81 -1.81 0.36
N PHE A 328 -6.15 -2.90 1.04
CA PHE A 328 -7.51 -3.11 1.52
C PHE A 328 -7.73 -2.30 2.81
N ALA A 329 -8.88 -1.65 2.93
CA ALA A 329 -9.18 -0.84 4.11
C ALA A 329 -9.61 -1.68 5.34
N THR A 330 -10.01 -2.93 5.12
CA THR A 330 -10.51 -3.84 6.15
C THR A 330 -9.56 -4.99 6.46
N ARG A 331 -8.47 -5.12 5.69
CA ARG A 331 -7.53 -6.23 5.81
C ARG A 331 -6.11 -5.78 5.45
N CYS A 332 -5.12 -6.19 6.22
CA CYS A 332 -3.71 -6.11 5.80
C CYS A 332 -3.38 -7.23 4.82
N GLY A 333 -2.42 -6.99 3.92
CA GLY A 333 -1.99 -7.95 2.91
C GLY A 333 -1.84 -7.31 1.52
N PHE A 334 -1.87 -8.13 0.48
CA PHE A 334 -1.46 -7.76 -0.88
C PHE A 334 -2.66 -7.62 -1.81
N ARG A 335 -3.26 -6.42 -1.89
CA ARG A 335 -4.45 -6.14 -2.72
C ARG A 335 -4.24 -6.45 -4.20
N HIS A 336 -3.06 -6.17 -4.73
CA HIS A 336 -2.67 -6.49 -6.10
C HIS A 336 -1.75 -7.72 -6.18
N ALA A 337 -1.80 -8.57 -5.14
CA ALA A 337 -1.04 -9.80 -5.02
C ALA A 337 0.48 -9.64 -5.24
N THR A 338 1.04 -8.47 -4.90
CA THR A 338 2.46 -8.14 -4.99
C THR A 338 2.88 -7.21 -3.87
N CYS A 339 4.13 -7.35 -3.40
CA CYS A 339 4.84 -6.39 -2.56
C CYS A 339 5.84 -5.53 -3.34
N LEU A 340 5.88 -5.65 -4.66
CA LEU A 340 6.78 -4.88 -5.52
C LEU A 340 6.04 -3.69 -6.13
N PRO A 341 6.71 -2.55 -6.35
CA PRO A 341 6.10 -1.43 -7.04
C PRO A 341 5.76 -1.78 -8.48
N PHE A 342 4.72 -1.15 -9.00
CA PHE A 342 4.30 -1.32 -10.39
C PHE A 342 3.68 -0.04 -10.93
N LEU A 343 3.75 0.16 -12.24
CA LEU A 343 3.07 1.28 -12.90
C LEU A 343 1.57 1.01 -12.96
N LEU A 344 0.77 2.01 -12.62
CA LEU A 344 -0.68 1.95 -12.78
C LEU A 344 -1.03 1.80 -14.27
N TYR A 345 -2.06 1.04 -14.55
CA TYR A 345 -2.45 0.67 -15.91
C TYR A 345 -3.97 0.73 -16.07
N ASP A 346 -4.44 1.29 -17.17
CA ASP A 346 -5.85 1.29 -17.53
C ASP A 346 -6.16 0.12 -18.49
N PRO A 347 -6.81 -0.96 -18.02
CA PRO A 347 -7.11 -2.11 -18.87
C PRO A 347 -8.23 -1.86 -19.88
N LEU A 348 -9.01 -0.78 -19.74
CA LEU A 348 -10.09 -0.44 -20.68
C LEU A 348 -9.56 0.30 -21.90
N GLN A 349 -8.49 1.07 -21.74
CA GLN A 349 -7.86 1.84 -22.81
C GLN A 349 -6.55 1.20 -23.30
N ASP A 350 -6.07 0.16 -22.61
CA ASP A 350 -4.80 -0.52 -22.88
C ASP A 350 -3.60 0.43 -22.81
N ILE A 351 -3.54 1.26 -21.75
CA ILE A 351 -2.48 2.24 -21.58
C ILE A 351 -1.83 2.15 -20.18
N GLU A 352 -0.52 2.31 -20.16
CA GLU A 352 0.25 2.49 -18.94
C GLU A 352 0.18 3.95 -18.50
N LEU A 353 -0.04 4.16 -17.21
CA LEU A 353 -0.06 5.49 -16.60
C LEU A 353 1.29 5.78 -15.94
N GLY A 354 1.74 7.04 -16.00
CA GLY A 354 3.04 7.45 -15.48
C GLY A 354 3.13 7.56 -13.97
N VAL A 355 2.32 6.80 -13.23
CA VAL A 355 2.27 6.79 -11.76
C VAL A 355 2.72 5.43 -11.24
N MET A 356 3.75 5.45 -10.38
CA MET A 356 4.22 4.25 -9.70
C MET A 356 3.39 4.00 -8.44
N GLU A 357 2.72 2.88 -8.40
CA GLU A 357 2.09 2.38 -7.18
C GLU A 357 3.12 1.74 -6.26
N MET A 358 3.13 2.17 -5.00
CA MET A 358 3.82 1.53 -3.88
C MET A 358 2.76 0.89 -2.97
N PRO A 359 2.46 -0.41 -3.15
CA PRO A 359 1.29 -1.04 -2.55
C PRO A 359 1.30 -0.99 -1.03
N LEU A 360 0.23 -0.46 -0.43
CA LEU A 360 0.06 -0.48 1.03
C LEU A 360 -0.19 -1.91 1.51
N VAL A 361 0.72 -2.44 2.33
CA VAL A 361 0.66 -3.82 2.83
C VAL A 361 0.02 -3.89 4.21
N CYS A 362 0.39 -2.99 5.10
CA CYS A 362 -0.05 -3.03 6.50
C CYS A 362 -0.59 -1.67 6.95
N MET A 363 -1.76 -1.67 7.56
CA MET A 363 -2.36 -0.50 8.21
C MET A 363 -2.79 -0.90 9.62
N GLU A 364 -2.28 -0.20 10.64
CA GLU A 364 -2.52 -0.54 12.03
C GLU A 364 -4.01 -0.52 12.40
N SER A 365 -4.76 0.43 11.84
CA SER A 365 -6.19 0.52 12.08
C SER A 365 -6.99 -0.64 11.47
N ALA A 366 -6.49 -1.26 10.40
CA ALA A 366 -7.06 -2.51 9.88
C ALA A 366 -6.77 -3.68 10.82
N LEU A 367 -5.55 -3.80 11.35
CA LEU A 367 -5.20 -4.84 12.34
C LEU A 367 -6.11 -4.74 13.57
N PHE A 368 -6.25 -3.55 14.13
CA PHE A 368 -7.03 -3.32 15.35
C PHE A 368 -8.54 -3.36 15.12
N ASN A 369 -9.05 -2.49 14.23
CA ASN A 369 -10.50 -2.23 14.15
C ASN A 369 -11.27 -3.24 13.29
N ARG A 370 -10.62 -3.86 12.30
CA ARG A 370 -11.28 -4.68 11.28
C ARG A 370 -10.93 -6.16 11.41
N MET A 371 -9.66 -6.47 11.57
CA MET A 371 -9.20 -7.83 11.84
C MET A 371 -9.38 -8.20 13.32
N ASN A 372 -9.63 -7.20 14.19
CA ASN A 372 -9.86 -7.35 15.63
C ASN A 372 -8.75 -8.14 16.34
N LEU A 373 -7.51 -7.89 15.94
CA LEU A 373 -6.34 -8.54 16.53
C LEU A 373 -5.95 -7.85 17.85
N ASN A 374 -5.57 -8.64 18.82
CA ASN A 374 -4.86 -8.10 19.98
C ASN A 374 -3.42 -7.73 19.59
N LEU A 375 -2.70 -7.06 20.48
CA LEU A 375 -1.37 -6.52 20.19
C LEU A 375 -0.35 -7.60 19.79
N GLU A 376 -0.35 -8.75 20.46
CA GLU A 376 0.54 -9.88 20.15
C GLU A 376 0.24 -10.47 18.77
N GLN A 377 -1.04 -10.68 18.46
CA GLN A 377 -1.47 -11.16 17.14
C GLN A 377 -1.13 -10.16 16.03
N ALA A 378 -1.29 -8.86 16.31
CA ALA A 378 -0.93 -7.80 15.37
C ALA A 378 0.58 -7.75 15.10
N GLN A 379 1.41 -7.92 16.14
CA GLN A 379 2.86 -8.01 16.01
C GLN A 379 3.28 -9.21 15.15
N LEU A 380 2.70 -10.37 15.38
CA LEU A 380 2.97 -11.57 14.59
C LEU A 380 2.55 -11.36 13.12
N ALA A 381 1.32 -10.88 12.87
CA ALA A 381 0.85 -10.63 11.51
C ALA A 381 1.72 -9.59 10.76
N THR A 382 2.20 -8.55 11.46
CA THR A 382 3.12 -7.57 10.90
C THR A 382 4.47 -8.21 10.53
N HIS A 383 5.00 -9.04 11.42
CA HIS A 383 6.24 -9.77 11.20
C HIS A 383 6.15 -10.68 9.97
N ASP A 384 5.09 -11.50 9.86
CA ASP A 384 4.89 -12.42 8.74
C ASP A 384 4.83 -11.69 7.38
N MET A 385 4.18 -10.52 7.35
CA MET A 385 4.15 -9.65 6.16
C MET A 385 5.53 -9.07 5.83
N MET A 386 6.32 -8.69 6.83
CA MET A 386 7.70 -8.23 6.63
C MET A 386 8.59 -9.35 6.08
N GLU A 387 8.50 -10.56 6.63
CA GLU A 387 9.22 -11.74 6.12
C GLU A 387 8.85 -12.03 4.67
N THR A 388 7.56 -11.96 4.34
CA THR A 388 7.07 -12.15 2.97
C THR A 388 7.68 -11.10 2.02
N CYS A 389 7.68 -9.83 2.40
CA CYS A 389 8.29 -8.77 1.58
C CYS A 389 9.80 -8.98 1.44
N ALA A 390 10.50 -9.37 2.50
CA ALA A 390 11.93 -9.67 2.46
C ALA A 390 12.24 -10.87 1.55
N GLN A 391 11.44 -11.92 1.61
CA GLN A 391 11.59 -13.13 0.76
C GLN A 391 11.58 -12.77 -0.73
N PHE A 392 10.66 -11.90 -1.15
CA PHE A 392 10.52 -11.52 -2.55
C PHE A 392 11.38 -10.32 -2.96
N GLY A 393 12.11 -9.72 -2.02
CA GLY A 393 12.90 -8.51 -2.30
C GLY A 393 12.01 -7.30 -2.59
N GLY A 394 10.86 -7.24 -1.94
CA GLY A 394 9.82 -6.23 -2.12
C GLY A 394 9.92 -5.07 -1.14
N ALA A 395 8.84 -4.30 -1.12
CA ALA A 395 8.65 -3.16 -0.23
C ALA A 395 7.54 -3.46 0.79
N PHE A 396 7.86 -3.37 2.06
CA PHE A 396 6.88 -3.37 3.13
C PHE A 396 6.44 -1.94 3.39
N ILE A 397 5.29 -1.55 2.86
CA ILE A 397 4.69 -0.24 3.10
C ILE A 397 3.72 -0.37 4.28
N ALA A 398 4.05 0.33 5.37
CA ALA A 398 3.20 0.33 6.56
C ALA A 398 2.66 1.72 6.85
N LEU A 399 1.38 1.80 7.18
CA LEU A 399 0.69 3.01 7.58
C LEU A 399 0.44 3.00 9.08
N TRP A 400 0.86 4.06 9.76
CA TRP A 400 0.54 4.36 11.14
C TRP A 400 0.02 5.78 11.29
N HIS A 401 -1.20 5.92 11.81
CA HIS A 401 -1.78 7.23 12.12
C HIS A 401 -1.27 7.74 13.48
N ASN A 402 -1.13 9.05 13.61
CA ASN A 402 -0.76 9.65 14.89
C ASN A 402 -1.82 9.44 15.98
N THR A 403 -3.05 9.14 15.60
CA THR A 403 -4.15 8.90 16.55
C THR A 403 -4.01 7.60 17.34
N LEU A 404 -3.38 6.56 16.77
CA LEU A 404 -3.20 5.27 17.45
C LEU A 404 -1.99 5.24 18.42
N TRP A 405 -1.35 6.38 18.63
CA TRP A 405 -0.35 6.55 19.67
C TRP A 405 -0.93 7.09 20.99
N ASP A 406 -2.22 7.33 21.03
CA ASP A 406 -2.90 7.75 22.25
C ASP A 406 -3.09 6.53 23.16
N GLU A 407 -2.25 6.44 24.19
CA GLU A 407 -2.26 5.32 25.13
C GLU A 407 -3.59 5.17 25.89
N SER A 408 -4.38 6.24 25.99
CA SER A 408 -5.69 6.20 26.64
C SER A 408 -6.74 5.50 25.77
N ASP A 409 -6.63 5.59 24.45
CA ASP A 409 -7.55 4.98 23.50
C ASP A 409 -6.98 3.68 22.88
N TYR A 410 -5.65 3.62 22.70
CA TYR A 410 -4.94 2.54 21.99
C TYR A 410 -3.65 2.12 22.71
N PRO A 411 -3.74 1.52 23.91
CA PRO A 411 -2.56 1.17 24.70
C PRO A 411 -1.62 0.21 23.97
N GLY A 412 -0.34 0.58 23.89
CA GLY A 412 0.74 -0.23 23.31
C GLY A 412 0.85 -0.17 21.77
N TRP A 413 -0.07 0.49 21.06
CA TRP A 413 0.00 0.55 19.58
C TRP A 413 1.12 1.44 19.07
N GLY A 414 1.49 2.49 19.81
CA GLY A 414 2.69 3.27 19.54
C GLY A 414 3.97 2.44 19.71
N ASP A 415 4.04 1.60 20.73
CA ASP A 415 5.16 0.70 20.97
C ASP A 415 5.23 -0.44 19.93
N HIS A 416 4.11 -0.86 19.37
CA HIS A 416 4.08 -1.78 18.22
C HIS A 416 4.82 -1.18 17.02
N PHE A 417 4.61 0.09 16.68
CA PHE A 417 5.38 0.75 15.62
C PHE A 417 6.89 0.74 15.93
N ILE A 418 7.28 1.05 17.17
CA ILE A 418 8.68 1.04 17.59
C ILE A 418 9.29 -0.37 17.47
N SER A 419 8.53 -1.41 17.82
CA SER A 419 8.97 -2.80 17.68
C SER A 419 9.12 -3.18 16.20
N THR A 420 8.22 -2.73 15.33
CA THR A 420 8.29 -2.92 13.87
C THR A 420 9.56 -2.28 13.28
N LEU A 421 9.93 -1.05 13.72
CA LEU A 421 11.21 -0.44 13.34
C LEU A 421 12.42 -1.26 13.81
N SER A 422 12.34 -1.82 15.01
CA SER A 422 13.42 -2.64 15.57
C SER A 422 13.57 -3.96 14.81
N GLU A 423 12.45 -4.53 14.41
CA GLU A 423 12.41 -5.74 13.59
C GLU A 423 12.96 -5.50 12.18
N ALA A 424 12.60 -4.39 11.52
CA ALA A 424 13.16 -3.99 10.23
C ALA A 424 14.69 -3.90 10.28
N LYS A 425 15.23 -3.35 11.38
CA LYS A 425 16.68 -3.32 11.60
C LYS A 425 17.28 -4.73 11.75
N ARG A 426 16.62 -5.60 12.52
CA ARG A 426 17.07 -6.99 12.71
C ARG A 426 17.09 -7.77 11.39
N MET A 427 16.12 -7.51 10.52
CA MET A 427 15.98 -8.12 9.21
C MET A 427 16.79 -7.40 8.11
N GLU A 428 17.63 -6.45 8.48
CA GLU A 428 18.53 -5.71 7.58
C GLU A 428 17.83 -4.97 6.43
N ALA A 429 16.59 -4.49 6.65
CA ALA A 429 15.87 -3.68 5.67
C ALA A 429 16.63 -2.40 5.32
N GLU A 430 16.51 -1.94 4.07
CA GLU A 430 16.58 -0.49 3.82
C GLU A 430 15.35 0.17 4.45
N VAL A 431 15.51 1.32 5.10
CA VAL A 431 14.37 2.06 5.67
C VAL A 431 14.37 3.47 5.11
N GLU A 432 13.42 3.75 4.23
CA GLU A 432 13.42 4.98 3.45
C GLU A 432 12.01 5.50 3.15
N THR A 433 11.94 6.73 2.65
CA THR A 433 10.72 7.33 2.11
C THR A 433 10.30 6.64 0.80
N LEU A 434 9.06 6.81 0.39
CA LEU A 434 8.57 6.22 -0.88
C LEU A 434 9.38 6.69 -2.08
N GLN A 435 9.66 8.00 -2.17
CA GLN A 435 10.44 8.56 -3.28
C GLN A 435 11.87 8.02 -3.34
N ASN A 436 12.54 7.99 -2.20
CA ASN A 436 13.94 7.55 -2.16
C ASN A 436 14.05 6.04 -2.37
N ALA A 437 13.09 5.27 -1.86
CA ALA A 437 13.00 3.84 -2.12
C ALA A 437 12.96 3.57 -3.63
N ILE A 438 12.02 4.19 -4.37
CA ILE A 438 11.94 4.03 -5.83
C ILE A 438 13.23 4.47 -6.54
N LYS A 439 13.82 5.61 -6.14
CA LYS A 439 15.07 6.11 -6.74
C LYS A 439 16.25 5.17 -6.50
N SER A 440 16.27 4.47 -5.37
CA SER A 440 17.34 3.54 -5.01
C SER A 440 17.16 2.13 -5.56
N TRP A 441 15.97 1.81 -6.08
CA TRP A 441 15.64 0.48 -6.61
C TRP A 441 16.26 0.24 -8.00
N LYS A 442 17.46 -0.35 -8.00
CA LYS A 442 18.30 -0.54 -9.21
C LYS A 442 18.83 -1.95 -9.31
#